data_07ca8294d39514e0ae1ddf00054dfdf8
#
_entry.id   07ca8294d39514e0ae1ddf00054dfdf8
#
_cell.length_a   1.000
_cell.length_b   1.000
_cell.length_c   1.000
_cell.angle_alpha   90.00
_cell.angle_beta   90.00
_cell.angle_gamma   90.00
#
_symmetry.space_group_name_H-M   'P 1'
#
loop_
_entity.id
_entity.type
_entity.pdbx_description
1 polymer ?
#
loop_
_entity_poly.entity_id
_entity_poly.type
_entity_poly.pdbx_seq_one_letter_code
_entity_poly.pdbx_strand_id
1 'polypeptide(L)'
;MTAQANPNIAIVQKQLDAYNDQDLDAYVTFFAEDCVVSGLNGTPSETSREAIKARYAKAFAQFPQNRAVLKNRIAVGNTVVDHERVIRAPGGEEFEIIAIYTFRDGLIARVDFAK
;
A
#
# COMPACT_ATOMS: atom_id res chain seq x y z
N MET A 1 22.46 -18.16 -14.79
CA MET A 1 21.59 -17.01 -15.04
C MET A 1 20.83 -16.67 -13.78
N THR A 2 20.89 -15.45 -13.37
CA THR A 2 20.12 -14.98 -12.22
C THR A 2 18.72 -14.59 -12.66
N ALA A 3 17.71 -14.99 -11.89
CA ALA A 3 16.37 -14.49 -12.09
C ALA A 3 16.37 -12.98 -11.86
N GLN A 4 15.75 -12.24 -12.75
CA GLN A 4 15.60 -10.82 -12.56
C GLN A 4 14.60 -10.55 -11.46
N ALA A 5 14.91 -9.63 -10.58
CA ALA A 5 13.96 -9.18 -9.58
C ALA A 5 12.81 -8.46 -10.29
N ASN A 6 11.58 -8.72 -9.84
CA ASN A 6 10.41 -8.01 -10.32
C ASN A 6 10.51 -6.54 -9.89
N PRO A 7 10.57 -5.57 -10.83
CA PRO A 7 10.77 -4.17 -10.47
C PRO A 7 9.65 -3.59 -9.61
N ASN A 8 8.46 -4.19 -9.64
CA ASN A 8 7.34 -3.74 -8.83
C ASN A 8 7.55 -4.01 -7.34
N ILE A 9 8.36 -5.00 -6.99
CA ILE A 9 8.71 -5.29 -5.58
C ILE A 9 9.41 -4.08 -4.96
N ALA A 10 10.36 -3.48 -5.67
CA ALA A 10 11.08 -2.32 -5.17
C ALA A 10 10.14 -1.12 -4.95
N ILE A 11 9.16 -0.95 -5.83
CA ILE A 11 8.19 0.14 -5.74
C ILE A 11 7.29 -0.06 -4.52
N VAL A 12 6.78 -1.28 -4.33
CA VAL A 12 5.94 -1.59 -3.16
C VAL A 12 6.74 -1.39 -1.87
N GLN A 13 8.02 -1.78 -1.85
CA GLN A 13 8.86 -1.57 -0.68
C GLN A 13 9.04 -0.08 -0.36
N LYS A 14 9.30 0.74 -1.37
CA LYS A 14 9.43 2.20 -1.18
C LYS A 14 8.12 2.82 -0.71
N GLN A 15 6.99 2.34 -1.23
CA GLN A 15 5.67 2.79 -0.79
C GLN A 15 5.44 2.43 0.67
N LEU A 16 5.80 1.22 1.09
CA LEU A 16 5.68 0.80 2.48
C LEU A 16 6.58 1.64 3.40
N ASP A 17 7.81 1.93 2.97
CA ASP A 17 8.72 2.77 3.74
C ASP A 17 8.16 4.18 3.91
N ALA A 18 7.62 4.78 2.86
CA ALA A 18 6.99 6.10 2.92
C ALA A 18 5.76 6.09 3.84
N TYR A 19 4.96 5.02 3.77
CA TYR A 19 3.81 4.84 4.66
C TYR A 19 4.26 4.81 6.14
N ASN A 20 5.29 4.03 6.45
CA ASN A 20 5.80 3.93 7.82
C ASN A 20 6.46 5.21 8.30
N ASP A 21 7.07 5.98 7.39
CA ASP A 21 7.64 7.29 7.70
C ASP A 21 6.56 8.38 7.76
N GLN A 22 5.34 8.05 7.36
CA GLN A 22 4.22 8.99 7.23
C GLN A 22 4.57 10.19 6.34
N ASP A 23 5.39 9.92 5.33
CA ASP A 23 5.76 10.90 4.31
C ASP A 23 4.70 10.87 3.20
N LEU A 24 3.66 11.67 3.37
CA LEU A 24 2.50 11.65 2.48
C LEU A 24 2.88 12.02 1.05
N ASP A 25 3.74 13.03 0.87
CA ASP A 25 4.14 13.47 -0.47
C ASP A 25 4.91 12.40 -1.22
N ALA A 26 5.81 11.69 -0.55
CA ALA A 26 6.52 10.56 -1.14
C ALA A 26 5.56 9.39 -1.41
N TYR A 27 4.70 9.08 -0.44
CA TYR A 27 3.77 7.96 -0.52
C TYR A 27 2.90 8.01 -1.77
N VAL A 28 2.31 9.18 -2.06
CA VAL A 28 1.38 9.30 -3.18
C VAL A 28 2.03 9.23 -4.56
N THR A 29 3.35 9.45 -4.64
CA THR A 29 4.07 9.39 -5.92
C THR A 29 4.08 8.00 -6.55
N PHE A 30 3.86 6.96 -5.75
CA PHE A 30 3.89 5.57 -6.23
C PHE A 30 2.58 5.13 -6.87
N PHE A 31 1.53 5.94 -6.80
CA PHE A 31 0.20 5.61 -7.28
C PHE A 31 -0.10 6.34 -8.60
N ALA A 32 -0.81 5.66 -9.50
CA ALA A 32 -1.32 6.29 -10.71
C ALA A 32 -2.37 7.35 -10.37
N GLU A 33 -2.53 8.34 -11.24
CA GLU A 33 -3.52 9.41 -11.01
C GLU A 33 -4.95 8.88 -10.85
N ASP A 34 -5.27 7.81 -11.57
CA ASP A 34 -6.58 7.16 -11.56
C ASP A 34 -6.58 5.88 -10.70
N CYS A 35 -5.65 5.76 -9.75
CA CYS A 35 -5.55 4.58 -8.91
C CYS A 35 -6.84 4.33 -8.13
N VAL A 36 -7.25 3.06 -8.10
CA VAL A 36 -8.44 2.60 -7.40
C VAL A 36 -8.03 1.88 -6.13
N VAL A 37 -8.67 2.21 -5.01
CA VAL A 37 -8.54 1.47 -3.75
C VAL A 37 -9.90 0.87 -3.39
N SER A 38 -9.89 -0.40 -3.05
CA SER A 38 -11.12 -1.14 -2.76
C SER A 38 -10.86 -2.21 -1.68
N GLY A 39 -11.89 -2.60 -0.97
CA GLY A 39 -11.89 -3.91 -0.30
C GLY A 39 -11.96 -4.99 -1.37
N LEU A 40 -11.36 -6.15 -1.13
CA LEU A 40 -11.39 -7.25 -2.08
C LEU A 40 -12.83 -7.64 -2.39
N ASN A 41 -13.20 -7.65 -3.68
CA ASN A 41 -14.53 -7.92 -4.19
C ASN A 41 -15.59 -6.88 -3.75
N GLY A 42 -15.15 -5.76 -3.20
CA GLY A 42 -16.06 -4.69 -2.77
C GLY A 42 -16.16 -3.55 -3.77
N THR A 43 -16.88 -2.51 -3.37
CA THR A 43 -16.99 -1.28 -4.14
C THR A 43 -15.77 -0.40 -3.85
N PRO A 44 -15.18 0.25 -4.87
CA PRO A 44 -14.06 1.16 -4.65
C PRO A 44 -14.38 2.27 -3.65
N SER A 45 -13.45 2.52 -2.74
CA SER A 45 -13.54 3.61 -1.75
C SER A 45 -12.86 4.89 -2.25
N GLU A 46 -11.76 4.75 -2.99
CA GLU A 46 -11.06 5.85 -3.65
C GLU A 46 -10.83 5.50 -5.11
N THR A 47 -10.91 6.49 -6.00
CA THR A 47 -10.73 6.28 -7.43
C THR A 47 -9.75 7.27 -8.07
N SER A 48 -8.94 7.93 -7.25
CA SER A 48 -7.92 8.86 -7.73
C SER A 48 -6.78 8.98 -6.73
N ARG A 49 -5.62 9.37 -7.22
CA ARG A 49 -4.47 9.67 -6.36
C ARG A 49 -4.82 10.76 -5.35
N GLU A 50 -5.59 11.76 -5.75
CA GLU A 50 -5.98 12.85 -4.88
C GLU A 50 -6.86 12.36 -3.72
N ALA A 51 -7.82 11.48 -4.01
CA ALA A 51 -8.66 10.87 -2.97
C ALA A 51 -7.83 9.99 -2.03
N ILE A 52 -6.84 9.27 -2.55
CA ILE A 52 -5.90 8.47 -1.75
C ILE A 52 -5.11 9.38 -0.82
N LYS A 53 -4.60 10.50 -1.34
CA LYS A 53 -3.86 11.47 -0.54
C LYS A 53 -4.70 12.01 0.62
N ALA A 54 -5.95 12.37 0.34
CA ALA A 54 -6.87 12.88 1.37
C ALA A 54 -7.13 11.84 2.46
N ARG A 55 -7.33 10.57 2.07
CA ARG A 55 -7.55 9.47 3.00
C ARG A 55 -6.35 9.27 3.93
N TYR A 56 -5.15 9.21 3.36
CA TYR A 56 -3.95 8.92 4.15
C TYR A 56 -3.47 10.13 4.95
N ALA A 57 -3.77 11.35 4.52
CA ALA A 57 -3.55 12.54 5.34
C ALA A 57 -4.32 12.43 6.66
N LYS A 58 -5.58 11.99 6.60
CA LYS A 58 -6.40 11.76 7.80
C LYS A 58 -5.85 10.61 8.65
N ALA A 59 -5.49 9.50 8.00
CA ALA A 59 -4.99 8.32 8.70
C ALA A 59 -3.68 8.63 9.44
N PHE A 60 -2.76 9.33 8.81
CA PHE A 60 -1.48 9.70 9.43
C PHE A 60 -1.69 10.66 10.60
N ALA A 61 -2.62 11.61 10.47
CA ALA A 61 -2.94 12.53 11.56
C ALA A 61 -3.61 11.80 12.73
N GLN A 62 -4.50 10.84 12.44
CA GLN A 62 -5.23 10.09 13.46
C GLN A 62 -4.34 9.07 14.17
N PHE A 63 -3.43 8.45 13.45
CA PHE A 63 -2.55 7.39 13.99
C PHE A 63 -1.08 7.74 13.74
N PRO A 64 -0.52 8.74 14.47
CA PRO A 64 0.85 9.20 14.21
C PRO A 64 1.94 8.17 14.49
N GLN A 65 1.61 7.11 15.24
CA GLN A 65 2.55 6.03 15.55
C GLN A 65 2.22 4.72 14.81
N ASN A 66 1.34 4.79 13.82
CA ASN A 66 0.95 3.62 13.04
C ASN A 66 2.14 3.06 12.27
N ARG A 67 2.25 1.73 12.28
CA ARG A 67 3.31 1.03 11.58
C ARG A 67 2.76 -0.24 10.93
N ALA A 68 3.19 -0.52 9.72
CA ALA A 68 2.92 -1.77 9.04
C ALA A 68 4.20 -2.60 8.97
N VAL A 69 4.12 -3.84 9.44
CA VAL A 69 5.25 -4.77 9.43
C VAL A 69 4.97 -5.82 8.35
N LEU A 70 5.88 -5.93 7.39
CA LEU A 70 5.76 -6.91 6.32
C LEU A 70 6.00 -8.32 6.89
N LYS A 71 5.03 -9.21 6.68
CA LYS A 71 5.12 -10.62 7.10
C LYS A 71 5.51 -11.52 5.95
N ASN A 72 4.88 -11.32 4.79
CA ASN A 72 5.13 -12.10 3.58
C ASN A 72 4.88 -11.23 2.37
N ARG A 73 5.60 -11.51 1.29
CA ARG A 73 5.39 -10.84 -0.01
C ARG A 73 5.58 -11.84 -1.12
N ILE A 74 4.68 -11.82 -2.09
CA ILE A 74 4.82 -12.57 -3.33
C ILE A 74 4.55 -11.64 -4.51
N ALA A 75 5.15 -11.91 -5.65
CA ALA A 75 4.96 -11.09 -6.85
C ALA A 75 4.97 -11.98 -8.08
N VAL A 76 4.03 -11.72 -8.97
CA VAL A 76 3.94 -12.35 -10.29
C VAL A 76 3.53 -11.27 -11.30
N GLY A 77 4.40 -10.99 -12.27
CA GLY A 77 4.09 -10.00 -13.31
C GLY A 77 3.78 -8.64 -12.72
N ASN A 78 2.59 -8.12 -13.01
CA ASN A 78 2.15 -6.80 -12.57
C ASN A 78 1.40 -6.83 -11.23
N THR A 79 1.47 -7.93 -10.50
CA THR A 79 0.78 -8.08 -9.21
C THR A 79 1.77 -8.35 -8.10
N VAL A 80 1.69 -7.57 -7.03
CA VAL A 80 2.44 -7.80 -5.79
C VAL A 80 1.44 -7.93 -4.66
N VAL A 81 1.61 -8.96 -3.83
CA VAL A 81 0.72 -9.21 -2.69
C VAL A 81 1.56 -9.13 -1.41
N ASP A 82 1.17 -8.24 -0.51
CA ASP A 82 1.79 -8.11 0.80
C ASP A 82 0.85 -8.60 1.88
N HIS A 83 1.37 -9.44 2.77
CA HIS A 83 0.74 -9.78 4.03
C HIS A 83 1.41 -8.93 5.12
N GLU A 84 0.64 -8.10 5.79
CA GLU A 84 1.15 -7.13 6.76
C GLU A 84 0.45 -7.25 8.10
N ARG A 85 1.20 -6.96 9.15
CA ARG A 85 0.66 -6.71 10.47
C ARG A 85 0.68 -5.21 10.71
N VAL A 86 -0.49 -4.63 10.98
CA VAL A 86 -0.63 -3.20 11.21
C VAL A 86 -0.77 -2.96 12.70
N ILE A 87 0.05 -2.06 13.23
CA ILE A 87 0.07 -1.68 14.64
C ILE A 87 -0.26 -0.20 14.68
N ARG A 88 -1.44 0.16 15.24
CA ARG A 88 -1.91 1.55 15.27
C ARG A 88 -1.08 2.43 16.22
N ALA A 89 -0.61 1.84 17.32
CA ALA A 89 0.26 2.49 18.29
C ALA A 89 0.88 1.41 19.16
N PRO A 90 2.02 1.66 19.82
CA PRO A 90 2.58 0.69 20.77
C PRO A 90 1.55 0.33 21.84
N GLY A 91 1.24 -0.97 21.97
CA GLY A 91 0.23 -1.48 22.90
C GLY A 91 -1.21 -1.20 22.51
N GLY A 92 -1.44 -0.62 21.33
CA GLY A 92 -2.78 -0.33 20.82
C GLY A 92 -3.33 -1.43 19.92
N GLU A 93 -4.30 -1.05 19.09
CA GLU A 93 -4.94 -1.96 18.15
C GLU A 93 -3.94 -2.53 17.16
N GLU A 94 -4.02 -3.85 16.94
CA GLU A 94 -3.23 -4.55 15.93
C GLU A 94 -4.16 -5.41 15.10
N PHE A 95 -3.85 -5.55 13.81
CA PHE A 95 -4.58 -6.45 12.93
C PHE A 95 -3.68 -6.87 11.75
N GLU A 96 -4.05 -7.95 11.09
CA GLU A 96 -3.37 -8.38 9.87
C GLU A 96 -4.21 -8.03 8.67
N ILE A 97 -3.54 -7.71 7.56
CA ILE A 97 -4.20 -7.31 6.32
C ILE A 97 -3.39 -7.85 5.15
N ILE A 98 -4.09 -8.13 4.06
CA ILE A 98 -3.48 -8.43 2.77
C ILE A 98 -3.73 -7.26 1.85
N ALA A 99 -2.67 -6.76 1.21
CA ALA A 99 -2.75 -5.71 0.20
C ALA A 99 -2.34 -6.31 -1.13
N ILE A 100 -3.22 -6.19 -2.12
CA ILE A 100 -2.98 -6.69 -3.48
C ILE A 100 -2.78 -5.47 -4.38
N TYR A 101 -1.55 -5.28 -4.84
CA TYR A 101 -1.16 -4.16 -5.70
C TYR A 101 -1.13 -4.61 -7.15
N THR A 102 -1.86 -3.91 -7.99
CA THR A 102 -1.84 -4.13 -9.45
C THR A 102 -1.15 -2.93 -10.10
N PHE A 103 -0.13 -3.21 -10.91
CA PHE A 103 0.70 -2.18 -11.55
C PHE A 103 0.30 -1.94 -13.00
N ARG A 104 0.49 -0.69 -13.44
CA ARG A 104 0.38 -0.26 -14.83
C ARG A 104 1.42 0.82 -15.06
N ASP A 105 2.30 0.60 -16.05
CA ASP A 105 3.35 1.56 -16.43
C ASP A 105 4.24 2.00 -15.25
N GLY A 106 4.58 1.07 -14.37
CA GLY A 106 5.47 1.33 -13.24
C GLY A 106 4.84 2.04 -12.06
N LEU A 107 3.50 2.21 -12.07
CA LEU A 107 2.77 2.84 -10.97
C LEU A 107 1.70 1.88 -10.46
N ILE A 108 1.34 2.03 -9.20
CA ILE A 108 0.25 1.26 -8.59
C ILE A 108 -1.06 1.80 -9.14
N ALA A 109 -1.75 0.98 -9.94
CA ALA A 109 -3.01 1.36 -10.57
C ALA A 109 -4.22 0.91 -9.74
N ARG A 110 -4.05 -0.09 -8.87
CA ARG A 110 -5.13 -0.59 -8.02
C ARG A 110 -4.57 -1.23 -6.76
N VAL A 111 -5.26 -1.04 -5.66
CA VAL A 111 -5.00 -1.75 -4.40
C VAL A 111 -6.29 -2.36 -3.91
N ASP A 112 -6.27 -3.67 -3.65
CA ASP A 112 -7.38 -4.37 -3.01
C ASP A 112 -6.91 -4.86 -1.64
N PHE A 113 -7.71 -4.59 -0.61
CA PHE A 113 -7.39 -4.99 0.76
C PHE A 113 -8.31 -6.12 1.21
N ALA A 114 -7.72 -7.13 1.88
CA ALA A 114 -8.47 -8.20 2.52
C ALA A 114 -8.06 -8.30 4.00
N LYS A 115 -9.04 -8.41 4.86
CA LYS A 115 -8.84 -8.58 6.31
C LYS A 115 -9.43 -9.89 6.76
#